data_acb0b6b680649b7bf04e23b3d4ed6642
#
_entry.id   acb0b6b680649b7bf04e23b3d4ed6642
#
_cell.length_a   1.000
_cell.length_b   1.000
_cell.length_c   1.000
_cell.angle_alpha   90.00
_cell.angle_beta   90.00
_cell.angle_gamma   90.00
#
_symmetry.space_group_name_H-M   'P 1'
#
loop_
_entity.id
_entity.type
_entity.pdbx_description
1 polymer ?
#
loop_
_entity_poly.entity_id
_entity_poly.type
_entity_poly.pdbx_seq_one_letter_code
_entity_poly.pdbx_strand_id
1 'polypeptide(L)'
;MSKKATEFQKREMSKMYRGKEIFKPLNTGWVDERVACVREWVANIFFYRKGDTTIMIDAGYNYDRLAEKMGWLGIDPQSIRHILITHQDTDHVGAVESDSPGLFRSAKLYIGEIENRYLTGEVRRKVIYHLYKLPQVTINNEKVLLHDGETFEIDGIKIECFLVPGHTWGHMVYLIDDKYLFTGDTLWFGADGGYSFISSLAESNKLAVKSLAALEQKLQSRGLHPLFLTGHTGWTDNFDFAFAHKDKLCSPFRKRVPDPTAPYDAYDESDDTEKMAKSGFLKGVGR
;
A
#
# COMPACT_ATOMS: atom_id res chain seq x y z
N MET A 1 9.26 3.63 29.34
CA MET A 1 7.96 2.94 29.32
C MET A 1 8.17 1.57 28.67
N SER A 2 7.58 0.50 29.23
CA SER A 2 7.75 -0.87 28.73
C SER A 2 7.34 -0.98 27.26
N LYS A 3 8.23 -1.46 26.40
CA LYS A 3 8.01 -1.68 24.96
C LYS A 3 7.15 -2.92 24.67
N LYS A 4 6.45 -3.46 25.65
CA LYS A 4 5.50 -4.54 25.40
C LYS A 4 4.19 -3.95 24.93
N ALA A 5 3.66 -4.50 23.84
CA ALA A 5 2.31 -4.20 23.39
C ALA A 5 1.32 -4.43 24.54
N THR A 6 0.40 -3.53 24.73
CA THR A 6 -0.69 -3.74 25.69
C THR A 6 -1.55 -4.91 25.25
N GLU A 7 -2.16 -5.62 26.17
CA GLU A 7 -3.10 -6.72 25.85
C GLU A 7 -4.26 -6.24 24.97
N PHE A 8 -4.65 -4.97 25.13
CA PHE A 8 -5.62 -4.32 24.24
C PHE A 8 -5.09 -4.24 22.80
N GLN A 9 -3.87 -3.72 22.60
CA GLN A 9 -3.26 -3.62 21.28
C GLN A 9 -3.12 -4.99 20.63
N LYS A 10 -2.66 -6.00 21.35
CA LYS A 10 -2.57 -7.39 20.87
C LYS A 10 -3.92 -7.95 20.44
N ARG A 11 -4.95 -7.69 21.24
CA ARG A 11 -6.32 -8.12 20.95
C ARG A 11 -6.88 -7.45 19.69
N GLU A 12 -6.69 -6.14 19.55
CA GLU A 12 -7.19 -5.41 18.38
C GLU A 12 -6.41 -5.80 17.11
N MET A 13 -5.10 -5.99 17.21
CA MET A 13 -4.27 -6.54 16.14
C MET A 13 -4.74 -7.93 15.70
N SER A 14 -4.98 -8.83 16.68
CA SER A 14 -5.51 -10.16 16.40
C SER A 14 -6.87 -10.13 15.71
N LYS A 15 -7.73 -9.15 16.02
CA LYS A 15 -8.99 -8.97 15.31
C LYS A 15 -8.79 -8.49 13.87
N MET A 16 -7.90 -7.54 13.66
CA MET A 16 -7.54 -7.06 12.32
C MET A 16 -6.94 -8.19 11.48
N TYR A 17 -6.11 -9.01 12.09
CA TYR A 17 -5.50 -10.16 11.45
C TYR A 17 -6.52 -11.28 11.16
N ARG A 18 -7.41 -11.57 12.11
CA ARG A 18 -8.55 -12.46 11.91
C ARG A 18 -9.60 -11.86 10.98
N GLY A 19 -9.57 -10.56 10.78
CA GLY A 19 -10.24 -9.87 9.69
C GLY A 19 -9.61 -10.20 8.33
N LYS A 20 -9.20 -11.47 8.12
CA LYS A 20 -8.90 -12.08 6.82
C LYS A 20 -9.99 -11.80 5.80
N GLU A 21 -11.16 -11.45 6.29
CA GLU A 21 -12.30 -10.98 5.51
C GLU A 21 -12.16 -9.54 5.01
N ILE A 22 -11.28 -8.70 5.63
CA ILE A 22 -11.04 -7.31 5.22
C ILE A 22 -9.77 -7.19 4.39
N PHE A 23 -8.66 -7.65 4.92
CA PHE A 23 -7.36 -7.62 4.26
C PHE A 23 -7.05 -9.02 3.71
N LYS A 24 -6.81 -9.10 2.41
CA LYS A 24 -6.43 -10.32 1.72
C LYS A 24 -5.22 -10.08 0.85
N PRO A 25 -4.07 -9.78 1.44
CA PRO A 25 -2.85 -9.56 0.68
C PRO A 25 -2.48 -10.85 -0.07
N LEU A 26 -1.81 -10.67 -1.19
CA LEU A 26 -1.25 -11.77 -1.97
C LEU A 26 -0.24 -12.55 -1.15
N ASN A 27 -0.05 -13.81 -1.46
CA ASN A 27 1.11 -14.53 -0.96
C ASN A 27 2.39 -13.98 -1.58
N THR A 28 3.50 -14.08 -0.87
CA THR A 28 4.81 -13.77 -1.41
C THR A 28 5.09 -14.64 -2.62
N GLY A 29 5.38 -14.01 -3.77
CA GLY A 29 5.57 -14.72 -5.02
C GLY A 29 5.60 -13.78 -6.24
N TRP A 30 5.81 -14.37 -7.40
CA TRP A 30 5.70 -13.68 -8.68
C TRP A 30 4.23 -13.68 -9.13
N VAL A 31 3.73 -12.49 -9.48
CA VAL A 31 2.42 -12.31 -10.11
C VAL A 31 2.50 -12.69 -11.58
N ASP A 32 3.54 -12.23 -12.25
CA ASP A 32 3.93 -12.59 -13.61
C ASP A 32 5.45 -12.49 -13.79
N GLU A 33 5.94 -12.48 -15.02
CA GLU A 33 7.37 -12.41 -15.35
C GLU A 33 8.05 -11.10 -14.91
N ARG A 34 7.28 -10.04 -14.62
CA ARG A 34 7.79 -8.69 -14.31
C ARG A 34 7.44 -8.22 -12.91
N VAL A 35 6.33 -8.67 -12.36
CA VAL A 35 5.83 -8.20 -11.08
C VAL A 35 5.93 -9.29 -10.03
N ALA A 36 6.64 -8.99 -8.94
CA ALA A 36 6.65 -9.80 -7.74
C ALA A 36 5.93 -9.05 -6.60
N CYS A 37 5.43 -9.82 -5.63
CA CYS A 37 4.82 -9.33 -4.41
C CYS A 37 5.48 -9.96 -3.20
N VAL A 38 5.84 -9.15 -2.22
CA VAL A 38 6.11 -9.60 -0.85
C VAL A 38 4.88 -9.27 -0.01
N ARG A 39 4.32 -10.29 0.60
CA ARG A 39 3.30 -10.08 1.63
C ARG A 39 3.99 -9.64 2.90
N GLU A 40 3.66 -8.45 3.34
CA GLU A 40 4.12 -7.95 4.61
C GLU A 40 2.92 -7.65 5.52
N TRP A 41 2.59 -8.63 6.32
CA TRP A 41 1.43 -8.70 7.19
C TRP A 41 0.10 -8.50 6.43
N VAL A 42 -0.48 -7.30 6.44
CA VAL A 42 -1.75 -6.98 5.74
C VAL A 42 -1.52 -6.27 4.42
N ALA A 43 -0.29 -5.93 4.08
CA ALA A 43 0.06 -5.14 2.91
C ALA A 43 0.79 -5.96 1.85
N ASN A 44 0.63 -5.55 0.61
CA ASN A 44 1.36 -6.00 -0.55
C ASN A 44 2.46 -5.00 -0.87
N ILE A 45 3.71 -5.46 -0.89
CA ILE A 45 4.84 -4.69 -1.37
C ILE A 45 5.21 -5.24 -2.74
N PHE A 46 5.12 -4.42 -3.75
CA PHE A 46 5.37 -4.87 -5.11
C PHE A 46 6.77 -4.50 -5.60
N PHE A 47 7.26 -5.32 -6.51
CA PHE A 47 8.52 -5.12 -7.21
C PHE A 47 8.27 -5.27 -8.70
N TYR A 48 8.53 -4.22 -9.47
CA TYR A 48 8.49 -4.27 -10.92
C TYR A 48 9.90 -4.39 -11.47
N ARG A 49 10.16 -5.42 -12.30
CA ARG A 49 11.49 -5.71 -12.87
C ARG A 49 11.47 -5.61 -14.39
N LYS A 50 12.45 -4.87 -14.93
CA LYS A 50 12.70 -4.80 -16.37
C LYS A 50 14.22 -4.71 -16.61
N GLY A 51 14.80 -5.71 -17.28
CA GLY A 51 16.25 -5.84 -17.38
C GLY A 51 16.88 -5.97 -15.98
N ASP A 52 17.88 -5.15 -15.73
CA ASP A 52 18.63 -5.14 -14.46
C ASP A 52 17.99 -4.19 -13.41
N THR A 53 16.97 -3.43 -13.80
CA THR A 53 16.32 -2.46 -12.90
C THR A 53 15.13 -3.08 -12.20
N THR A 54 15.10 -2.95 -10.87
CA THR A 54 13.95 -3.29 -10.03
C THR A 54 13.47 -2.03 -9.32
N ILE A 55 12.20 -1.69 -9.54
CA ILE A 55 11.49 -0.61 -8.85
C ILE A 55 10.61 -1.25 -7.78
N MET A 56 10.69 -0.75 -6.56
CA MET A 56 9.83 -1.15 -5.45
C MET A 56 8.64 -0.19 -5.34
N ILE A 57 7.45 -0.70 -5.11
CA ILE A 57 6.24 0.08 -4.90
C ILE A 57 5.75 -0.16 -3.49
N ASP A 58 5.74 0.91 -2.72
CA ASP A 58 5.60 0.94 -1.27
C ASP A 58 6.72 0.19 -0.54
N ALA A 59 6.82 0.34 0.76
CA ALA A 59 7.93 -0.17 1.56
C ALA A 59 7.48 -0.92 2.83
N GLY A 60 6.19 -1.24 2.92
CA GLY A 60 5.62 -2.02 4.00
C GLY A 60 5.95 -1.51 5.38
N TYR A 61 5.91 -2.41 6.36
CA TYR A 61 6.38 -2.14 7.71
C TYR A 61 7.90 -2.31 7.79
N ASN A 62 8.47 -1.89 8.89
CA ASN A 62 9.87 -2.13 9.19
C ASN A 62 10.07 -3.54 9.75
N TYR A 63 9.99 -4.56 8.90
CA TYR A 63 10.15 -5.94 9.28
C TYR A 63 11.54 -6.49 8.95
N ASP A 64 12.12 -7.24 9.89
CA ASP A 64 13.34 -8.02 9.67
C ASP A 64 13.14 -9.05 8.54
N ARG A 65 11.92 -9.55 8.37
CA ARG A 65 11.56 -10.57 7.38
C ARG A 65 11.33 -10.06 5.96
N LEU A 66 11.25 -8.74 5.76
CA LEU A 66 11.11 -8.19 4.40
C LEU A 66 12.31 -8.60 3.54
N ALA A 67 13.53 -8.45 4.05
CA ALA A 67 14.75 -8.84 3.34
C ALA A 67 14.80 -10.36 3.08
N GLU A 68 14.37 -11.19 4.03
CA GLU A 68 14.27 -12.64 3.88
C GLU A 68 13.31 -12.99 2.72
N LYS A 69 12.11 -12.42 2.71
CA LYS A 69 11.11 -12.68 1.66
C LYS A 69 11.52 -12.14 0.30
N MET A 70 12.22 -11.02 0.24
CA MET A 70 12.86 -10.55 -0.99
C MET A 70 13.87 -11.57 -1.51
N GLY A 71 14.64 -12.20 -0.62
CA GLY A 71 15.56 -13.29 -0.96
C GLY A 71 14.85 -14.50 -1.59
N TRP A 72 13.65 -14.87 -1.14
CA TRP A 72 12.86 -15.94 -1.77
C TRP A 72 12.49 -15.62 -3.23
N LEU A 73 12.39 -14.34 -3.57
CA LEU A 73 12.10 -13.86 -4.92
C LEU A 73 13.35 -13.62 -5.77
N GLY A 74 14.53 -13.83 -5.18
CA GLY A 74 15.81 -13.49 -5.82
C GLY A 74 16.01 -11.99 -6.00
N ILE A 75 15.48 -11.18 -5.08
CA ILE A 75 15.63 -9.73 -5.07
C ILE A 75 16.55 -9.34 -3.92
N ASP A 76 17.70 -8.76 -4.26
CA ASP A 76 18.62 -8.20 -3.26
C ASP A 76 18.11 -6.84 -2.78
N PRO A 77 17.84 -6.64 -1.48
CA PRO A 77 17.46 -5.33 -0.96
C PRO A 77 18.45 -4.22 -1.28
N GLN A 78 19.74 -4.55 -1.38
CA GLN A 78 20.78 -3.59 -1.71
C GLN A 78 20.74 -3.14 -3.19
N SER A 79 20.04 -3.87 -4.06
CA SER A 79 19.85 -3.48 -5.46
C SER A 79 18.77 -2.42 -5.66
N ILE A 80 17.89 -2.23 -4.68
CA ILE A 80 16.78 -1.28 -4.79
C ILE A 80 17.31 0.15 -4.74
N ARG A 81 17.10 0.89 -5.84
CA ARG A 81 17.51 2.30 -5.99
C ARG A 81 16.32 3.24 -6.10
N HIS A 82 15.15 2.74 -6.43
CA HIS A 82 13.94 3.51 -6.72
C HIS A 82 12.74 2.90 -6.01
N ILE A 83 12.03 3.73 -5.24
CA ILE A 83 10.83 3.33 -4.52
C ILE A 83 9.73 4.34 -4.83
N LEU A 84 8.63 3.86 -5.39
CA LEU A 84 7.41 4.64 -5.61
C LEU A 84 6.53 4.50 -4.38
N ILE A 85 6.20 5.58 -3.73
CA ILE A 85 5.36 5.59 -2.51
C ILE A 85 3.96 6.05 -2.89
N THR A 86 2.96 5.21 -2.66
CA THR A 86 1.57 5.56 -2.92
C THR A 86 1.06 6.58 -1.90
N HIS A 87 1.34 6.34 -0.61
CA HIS A 87 0.99 7.25 0.47
C HIS A 87 1.84 6.95 1.72
N GLN A 88 1.70 7.79 2.76
CA GLN A 88 2.60 7.82 3.91
C GLN A 88 2.18 6.93 5.09
N ASP A 89 1.11 6.14 5.01
CA ASP A 89 0.72 5.28 6.12
C ASP A 89 1.83 4.24 6.40
N THR A 90 2.02 3.89 7.67
CA THR A 90 3.19 3.14 8.14
C THR A 90 3.37 1.78 7.48
N ASP A 91 2.27 1.15 7.05
CA ASP A 91 2.29 -0.11 6.31
C ASP A 91 2.72 0.03 4.85
N HIS A 92 2.95 1.26 4.38
CA HIS A 92 3.47 1.58 3.05
C HIS A 92 4.86 2.23 3.07
N VAL A 93 5.30 2.76 4.22
CA VAL A 93 6.59 3.46 4.32
C VAL A 93 7.49 2.98 5.45
N GLY A 94 7.07 1.98 6.24
CA GLY A 94 7.76 1.59 7.46
C GLY A 94 9.23 1.19 7.27
N ALA A 95 9.58 0.50 6.19
CA ALA A 95 10.96 0.11 5.93
C ALA A 95 11.88 1.27 5.50
N VAL A 96 11.32 2.44 5.21
CA VAL A 96 12.08 3.68 4.88
C VAL A 96 11.95 4.75 5.95
N GLU A 97 11.22 4.50 7.04
CA GLU A 97 11.21 5.41 8.19
C GLU A 97 12.61 5.65 8.74
N SER A 98 12.84 6.84 9.29
CA SER A 98 14.16 7.28 9.77
C SER A 98 14.74 6.41 10.89
N ASP A 99 13.89 5.73 11.65
CA ASP A 99 14.24 4.78 12.73
C ASP A 99 14.28 3.33 12.27
N SER A 100 14.06 3.07 10.97
CA SER A 100 14.15 1.73 10.38
C SER A 100 15.58 1.18 10.39
N PRO A 101 15.76 -0.15 10.21
CA PRO A 101 17.10 -0.76 10.08
C PRO A 101 17.93 -0.23 8.90
N GLY A 102 17.33 0.56 8.01
CA GLY A 102 18.02 1.21 6.92
C GLY A 102 18.26 0.31 5.70
N LEU A 103 17.40 -0.67 5.45
CA LEU A 103 17.45 -1.56 4.29
C LEU A 103 17.54 -0.80 2.96
N PHE A 104 16.80 0.31 2.85
CA PHE A 104 16.68 1.09 1.61
C PHE A 104 17.19 2.52 1.76
N ARG A 105 18.15 2.76 2.66
CA ARG A 105 18.62 4.11 2.99
C ARG A 105 19.15 4.89 1.77
N SER A 106 19.72 4.21 0.80
CA SER A 106 20.27 4.81 -0.42
C SER A 106 19.26 4.94 -1.56
N ALA A 107 18.05 4.39 -1.40
CA ALA A 107 17.04 4.49 -2.44
C ALA A 107 16.44 5.89 -2.51
N LYS A 108 16.17 6.35 -3.75
CA LYS A 108 15.42 7.56 -4.03
C LYS A 108 13.93 7.26 -3.94
N LEU A 109 13.18 8.09 -3.22
CA LEU A 109 11.73 7.96 -3.07
C LEU A 109 11.01 8.91 -4.02
N TYR A 110 10.01 8.39 -4.69
CA TYR A 110 9.09 9.13 -5.54
C TYR A 110 7.74 9.17 -4.82
N ILE A 111 7.29 10.36 -4.46
CA ILE A 111 6.09 10.56 -3.64
C ILE A 111 5.32 11.79 -4.10
N GLY A 112 4.00 11.76 -4.01
CA GLY A 112 3.19 12.93 -4.34
C GLY A 112 3.57 14.16 -3.50
N GLU A 113 3.64 15.34 -4.12
CA GLU A 113 3.96 16.59 -3.42
C GLU A 113 2.99 16.83 -2.26
N ILE A 114 1.69 16.61 -2.47
CA ILE A 114 0.67 16.75 -1.44
C ILE A 114 0.89 15.74 -0.31
N GLU A 115 1.26 14.50 -0.66
CA GLU A 115 1.52 13.44 0.32
C GLU A 115 2.76 13.75 1.17
N ASN A 116 3.79 14.35 0.57
CA ASN A 116 4.99 14.76 1.31
C ASN A 116 4.69 15.75 2.45
N ARG A 117 3.58 16.49 2.41
CA ARG A 117 3.17 17.41 3.48
C ARG A 117 2.89 16.70 4.81
N TYR A 118 2.53 15.43 4.78
CA TYR A 118 2.44 14.61 5.99
C TYR A 118 3.82 14.33 6.57
N LEU A 119 4.80 14.01 5.72
CA LEU A 119 6.17 13.72 6.15
C LEU A 119 6.89 14.95 6.71
N THR A 120 6.56 16.16 6.22
CA THR A 120 7.08 17.42 6.76
C THR A 120 6.35 17.88 8.03
N GLY A 121 5.23 17.23 8.39
CA GLY A 121 4.41 17.60 9.54
C GLY A 121 3.49 18.80 9.30
N GLU A 122 3.43 19.31 8.07
CA GLU A 122 2.50 20.38 7.68
C GLU A 122 1.04 19.92 7.79
N VAL A 123 0.78 18.66 7.44
CA VAL A 123 -0.51 17.99 7.56
C VAL A 123 -0.38 16.81 8.51
N ARG A 124 -1.42 16.50 9.25
CA ARG A 124 -1.49 15.32 10.12
C ARG A 124 -2.50 14.32 9.60
N ARG A 125 -2.06 13.09 9.44
CA ARG A 125 -2.90 11.96 9.04
C ARG A 125 -3.98 11.69 10.11
N LYS A 126 -5.22 11.63 9.68
CA LYS A 126 -6.38 11.36 10.55
C LYS A 126 -7.16 10.18 10.02
N VAL A 127 -7.55 9.29 10.91
CA VAL A 127 -8.33 8.10 10.62
C VAL A 127 -9.55 8.00 11.52
N ILE A 128 -10.42 7.02 11.27
CA ILE A 128 -11.64 6.75 12.03
C ILE A 128 -12.48 8.03 12.09
N TYR A 129 -12.89 8.49 10.91
CA TYR A 129 -13.72 9.71 10.76
C TYR A 129 -13.08 10.95 11.42
N HIS A 130 -11.75 11.10 11.30
CA HIS A 130 -10.96 12.20 11.88
C HIS A 130 -10.85 12.20 13.42
N LEU A 131 -11.29 11.14 14.10
CA LEU A 131 -11.19 11.05 15.55
C LEU A 131 -9.78 10.78 16.07
N TYR A 132 -8.96 10.08 15.25
CA TYR A 132 -7.60 9.72 15.63
C TYR A 132 -6.57 10.35 14.69
N LYS A 133 -5.51 10.89 15.29
CA LYS A 133 -4.32 11.35 14.56
C LYS A 133 -3.27 10.25 14.64
N LEU A 134 -2.78 9.82 13.49
CA LEU A 134 -1.64 8.90 13.46
C LEU A 134 -0.34 9.61 13.83
N PRO A 135 0.66 8.86 14.34
CA PRO A 135 2.01 9.37 14.51
C PRO A 135 2.54 9.96 13.22
N GLN A 136 3.40 10.95 13.32
CA GLN A 136 4.10 11.47 12.16
C GLN A 136 5.20 10.50 11.77
N VAL A 137 5.23 10.16 10.48
CA VAL A 137 6.32 9.43 9.85
C VAL A 137 7.42 10.42 9.46
N THR A 138 8.67 10.04 9.62
CA THR A 138 9.83 10.81 9.20
C THR A 138 10.71 9.95 8.30
N ILE A 139 11.07 10.47 7.12
CA ILE A 139 11.87 9.77 6.13
C ILE A 139 13.04 10.66 5.69
N ASN A 140 14.26 10.11 5.75
CA ASN A 140 15.50 10.83 5.45
C ASN A 140 16.00 10.63 4.01
N ASN A 141 15.42 9.70 3.25
CA ASN A 141 15.80 9.45 1.86
C ASN A 141 15.62 10.71 1.00
N GLU A 142 16.42 10.81 -0.07
CA GLU A 142 16.17 11.78 -1.15
C GLU A 142 14.78 11.55 -1.74
N LYS A 143 14.04 12.65 -1.96
CA LYS A 143 12.67 12.59 -2.48
C LYS A 143 12.55 13.32 -3.81
N VAL A 144 11.84 12.69 -4.74
CA VAL A 144 11.30 13.32 -5.95
C VAL A 144 9.82 13.55 -5.70
N LEU A 145 9.40 14.81 -5.76
CA LEU A 145 8.00 15.19 -5.56
C LEU A 145 7.26 15.13 -6.89
N LEU A 146 6.16 14.37 -6.90
CA LEU A 146 5.38 14.09 -8.10
C LEU A 146 4.06 14.84 -8.12
N HIS A 147 3.59 15.17 -9.31
CA HIS A 147 2.32 15.85 -9.56
C HIS A 147 1.34 14.97 -10.35
N ASP A 148 0.04 15.32 -10.31
CA ASP A 148 -0.98 14.59 -11.08
C ASP A 148 -0.70 14.66 -12.57
N GLY A 149 -0.77 13.51 -13.24
CA GLY A 149 -0.56 13.37 -14.68
C GLY A 149 0.91 13.45 -15.12
N GLU A 150 1.85 13.55 -14.19
CA GLU A 150 3.28 13.54 -14.50
C GLU A 150 3.69 12.18 -15.07
N THR A 151 4.54 12.22 -16.11
CA THR A 151 5.15 11.03 -16.71
C THR A 151 6.65 11.18 -16.72
N PHE A 152 7.35 10.16 -16.27
CA PHE A 152 8.82 10.11 -16.27
C PHE A 152 9.32 8.69 -16.55
N GLU A 153 10.62 8.56 -16.71
CA GLU A 153 11.26 7.27 -16.96
C GLU A 153 12.37 6.98 -15.94
N ILE A 154 12.46 5.73 -15.56
CA ILE A 154 13.60 5.17 -14.79
C ILE A 154 14.16 4.02 -15.62
N ASP A 155 15.39 4.17 -16.13
CA ASP A 155 16.09 3.14 -16.91
C ASP A 155 15.23 2.54 -18.05
N GLY A 156 14.49 3.38 -18.77
CA GLY A 156 13.60 2.97 -19.85
C GLY A 156 12.30 2.30 -19.39
N ILE A 157 11.96 2.43 -18.11
CA ILE A 157 10.67 2.06 -17.53
C ILE A 157 9.82 3.32 -17.48
N LYS A 158 8.74 3.35 -18.25
CA LYS A 158 7.78 4.47 -18.26
C LYS A 158 6.89 4.39 -17.03
N ILE A 159 6.75 5.50 -16.32
CA ILE A 159 5.89 5.63 -15.14
C ILE A 159 5.01 6.85 -15.31
N GLU A 160 3.72 6.68 -15.19
CA GLU A 160 2.73 7.76 -15.14
C GLU A 160 2.06 7.80 -13.77
N CYS A 161 1.89 8.99 -13.23
CA CYS A 161 1.35 9.23 -11.90
C CYS A 161 -0.07 9.78 -11.97
N PHE A 162 -0.95 9.26 -11.14
CA PHE A 162 -2.30 9.79 -10.96
C PHE A 162 -2.51 10.17 -9.50
N LEU A 163 -2.90 11.40 -9.24
CA LEU A 163 -3.38 11.80 -7.93
C LEU A 163 -4.81 11.30 -7.74
N VAL A 164 -5.00 10.37 -6.80
CA VAL A 164 -6.31 9.75 -6.51
C VAL A 164 -6.63 9.96 -5.02
N PRO A 165 -6.96 11.18 -4.62
CA PRO A 165 -7.14 11.54 -3.22
C PRO A 165 -8.42 10.96 -2.64
N GLY A 166 -8.39 10.73 -1.32
CA GLY A 166 -9.54 10.25 -0.55
C GLY A 166 -9.13 9.39 0.62
N HIS A 167 -8.34 8.36 0.41
CA HIS A 167 -7.70 7.63 1.49
C HIS A 167 -6.75 8.58 2.25
N THR A 168 -5.79 9.16 1.57
CA THR A 168 -5.10 10.39 1.99
C THR A 168 -5.37 11.52 0.98
N TRP A 169 -4.98 12.76 1.30
CA TRP A 169 -5.13 13.89 0.39
C TRP A 169 -4.17 13.84 -0.80
N GLY A 170 -3.03 13.20 -0.64
CA GLY A 170 -1.97 13.13 -1.64
C GLY A 170 -1.74 11.75 -2.24
N HIS A 171 -2.66 10.81 -2.04
CA HIS A 171 -2.49 9.43 -2.50
C HIS A 171 -2.22 9.35 -4.00
N MET A 172 -1.11 8.68 -4.36
CA MET A 172 -0.71 8.47 -5.75
C MET A 172 -0.97 7.04 -6.21
N VAL A 173 -1.33 6.92 -7.47
CA VAL A 173 -1.44 5.65 -8.20
C VAL A 173 -0.44 5.68 -9.34
N TYR A 174 0.24 4.57 -9.60
CA TYR A 174 1.31 4.48 -10.59
C TYR A 174 0.95 3.51 -11.71
N LEU A 175 0.96 3.98 -12.94
CA LEU A 175 0.85 3.16 -14.14
C LEU A 175 2.25 2.94 -14.73
N ILE A 176 2.71 1.70 -14.76
CA ILE A 176 4.03 1.34 -15.27
C ILE A 176 3.90 0.63 -16.62
N ASP A 177 4.65 1.11 -17.61
CA ASP A 177 4.71 0.63 -19.00
C ASP A 177 3.30 0.44 -19.62
N ASP A 178 2.34 1.32 -19.29
CA ASP A 178 0.92 1.29 -19.70
C ASP A 178 0.19 -0.05 -19.41
N LYS A 179 0.80 -0.91 -18.63
CA LYS A 179 0.32 -2.29 -18.38
C LYS A 179 0.02 -2.61 -16.92
N TYR A 180 0.70 -2.02 -15.97
CA TYR A 180 0.58 -2.36 -14.54
C TYR A 180 0.15 -1.13 -13.74
N LEU A 181 -0.99 -1.21 -13.08
CA LEU A 181 -1.53 -0.13 -12.26
C LEU A 181 -1.45 -0.49 -10.77
N PHE A 182 -0.54 0.16 -10.06
CA PHE A 182 -0.36 0.01 -8.62
C PHE A 182 -1.22 1.04 -7.91
N THR A 183 -2.29 0.58 -7.26
CA THR A 183 -3.35 1.45 -6.77
C THR A 183 -3.23 1.82 -5.30
N GLY A 184 -2.29 1.21 -4.56
CA GLY A 184 -2.24 1.38 -3.11
C GLY A 184 -3.61 1.19 -2.48
N ASP A 185 -4.03 2.16 -1.66
CA ASP A 185 -5.25 2.13 -0.87
C ASP A 185 -6.43 2.90 -1.50
N THR A 186 -6.40 3.13 -2.80
CA THR A 186 -7.55 3.73 -3.50
C THR A 186 -8.55 2.70 -3.96
N LEU A 187 -8.09 1.48 -4.23
CA LEU A 187 -8.91 0.39 -4.73
C LEU A 187 -8.76 -0.84 -3.84
N TRP A 188 -9.87 -1.52 -3.63
CA TRP A 188 -9.94 -2.65 -2.74
C TRP A 188 -10.89 -3.72 -3.30
N PHE A 189 -10.41 -4.95 -3.44
CA PHE A 189 -11.20 -6.04 -4.03
C PHE A 189 -11.98 -6.83 -2.99
N GLY A 190 -13.31 -6.89 -3.20
CA GLY A 190 -14.20 -7.87 -2.60
C GLY A 190 -14.32 -9.11 -3.49
N ALA A 191 -15.10 -10.07 -3.06
CA ALA A 191 -15.42 -11.25 -3.88
C ALA A 191 -16.26 -10.89 -5.12
N ASP A 192 -16.97 -9.78 -5.08
CA ASP A 192 -17.93 -9.30 -6.08
C ASP A 192 -17.43 -8.08 -6.87
N GLY A 193 -16.18 -7.69 -6.71
CA GLY A 193 -15.58 -6.58 -7.46
C GLY A 193 -14.83 -5.57 -6.61
N GLY A 194 -14.31 -4.54 -7.27
CA GLY A 194 -13.54 -3.47 -6.65
C GLY A 194 -14.41 -2.38 -6.04
N TYR A 195 -13.99 -1.92 -4.87
CA TYR A 195 -14.59 -0.83 -4.09
C TYR A 195 -13.56 0.28 -3.88
N SER A 196 -14.02 1.50 -3.63
CA SER A 196 -13.20 2.48 -2.92
C SER A 196 -12.80 1.92 -1.55
N PHE A 197 -11.65 2.36 -1.04
CA PHE A 197 -11.04 1.82 0.16
C PHE A 197 -11.92 1.92 1.42
N ILE A 198 -11.45 1.41 2.56
CA ILE A 198 -12.21 1.30 3.80
C ILE A 198 -12.60 2.67 4.34
N SER A 199 -13.89 2.89 4.56
CA SER A 199 -14.48 4.18 4.93
C SER A 199 -13.90 4.80 6.21
N SER A 200 -13.58 3.98 7.21
CA SER A 200 -13.05 4.45 8.49
C SER A 200 -11.58 4.90 8.42
N LEU A 201 -10.85 4.49 7.38
CA LEU A 201 -9.45 4.83 7.16
C LEU A 201 -9.26 5.96 6.14
N ALA A 202 -10.31 6.31 5.39
CA ALA A 202 -10.25 7.41 4.43
C ALA A 202 -10.39 8.77 5.11
N GLU A 203 -9.62 9.75 4.65
CA GLU A 203 -9.77 11.14 5.09
C GLU A 203 -10.99 11.81 4.45
N SER A 204 -11.39 11.38 3.26
CA SER A 204 -12.59 11.86 2.59
C SER A 204 -13.26 10.78 1.77
N ASN A 205 -14.31 10.18 2.32
CA ASN A 205 -15.09 9.16 1.64
C ASN A 205 -15.69 9.65 0.30
N LYS A 206 -16.20 10.89 0.31
CA LYS A 206 -16.77 11.50 -0.91
C LYS A 206 -15.72 11.70 -2.00
N LEU A 207 -14.52 12.12 -1.60
CA LEU A 207 -13.43 12.35 -2.55
C LEU A 207 -12.87 11.03 -3.06
N ALA A 208 -12.73 10.01 -2.21
CA ALA A 208 -12.27 8.67 -2.60
C ALA A 208 -13.13 8.08 -3.73
N VAL A 209 -14.45 8.12 -3.58
CA VAL A 209 -15.38 7.66 -4.62
C VAL A 209 -15.25 8.48 -5.90
N LYS A 210 -15.19 9.82 -5.78
CA LYS A 210 -15.09 10.72 -6.93
C LYS A 210 -13.79 10.53 -7.71
N SER A 211 -12.67 10.43 -7.00
CA SER A 211 -11.35 10.30 -7.63
C SER A 211 -11.14 8.93 -8.27
N LEU A 212 -11.68 7.86 -7.65
CA LEU A 212 -11.64 6.53 -8.26
C LEU A 212 -12.46 6.47 -9.55
N ALA A 213 -13.64 7.10 -9.59
CA ALA A 213 -14.44 7.22 -10.82
C ALA A 213 -13.74 8.05 -11.91
N ALA A 214 -13.02 9.09 -11.52
CA ALA A 214 -12.22 9.89 -12.46
C ALA A 214 -11.03 9.09 -13.02
N LEU A 215 -10.38 8.27 -12.21
CA LEU A 215 -9.31 7.36 -12.65
C LEU A 215 -9.84 6.37 -13.70
N GLU A 216 -10.98 5.71 -13.42
CA GLU A 216 -11.63 4.81 -14.38
C GLU A 216 -11.89 5.51 -15.72
N GLN A 217 -12.54 6.69 -15.71
CA GLN A 217 -12.83 7.45 -16.91
C GLN A 217 -11.55 7.81 -17.68
N LYS A 218 -10.49 8.18 -16.98
CA LYS A 218 -9.17 8.50 -17.58
C LYS A 218 -8.56 7.29 -18.29
N LEU A 219 -8.61 6.12 -17.68
CA LEU A 219 -8.12 4.87 -18.27
C LEU A 219 -8.98 4.46 -19.49
N GLN A 220 -10.31 4.48 -19.36
CA GLN A 220 -11.24 4.14 -20.44
C GLN A 220 -11.08 5.05 -21.66
N SER A 221 -10.97 6.36 -21.44
CA SER A 221 -10.83 7.34 -22.54
C SER A 221 -9.55 7.13 -23.37
N ARG A 222 -8.58 6.43 -22.79
CA ARG A 222 -7.30 6.09 -23.43
C ARG A 222 -7.23 4.64 -23.92
N GLY A 223 -8.28 3.86 -23.72
CA GLY A 223 -8.32 2.43 -24.05
C GLY A 223 -7.32 1.59 -23.25
N LEU A 224 -6.99 2.01 -22.03
CA LEU A 224 -6.03 1.32 -21.16
C LEU A 224 -6.76 0.29 -20.29
N HIS A 225 -6.29 -0.96 -20.35
CA HIS A 225 -6.75 -2.08 -19.53
C HIS A 225 -5.58 -2.71 -18.78
N PRO A 226 -5.05 -2.03 -17.75
CA PRO A 226 -3.88 -2.52 -17.04
C PRO A 226 -4.22 -3.69 -16.10
N LEU A 227 -3.20 -4.40 -15.66
CA LEU A 227 -3.28 -5.26 -14.49
C LEU A 227 -3.36 -4.39 -13.25
N PHE A 228 -4.45 -4.48 -12.49
CA PHE A 228 -4.68 -3.74 -11.26
C PHE A 228 -4.07 -4.48 -10.07
N LEU A 229 -3.25 -3.80 -9.30
CA LEU A 229 -2.50 -4.33 -8.16
C LEU A 229 -2.80 -3.46 -6.92
N THR A 230 -3.40 -4.03 -5.89
CA THR A 230 -3.90 -3.27 -4.73
C THR A 230 -3.01 -3.43 -3.51
N GLY A 231 -3.00 -2.46 -2.63
CA GLY A 231 -2.17 -2.46 -1.43
C GLY A 231 -2.49 -3.57 -0.42
N HIS A 232 -3.74 -4.05 -0.36
CA HIS A 232 -4.18 -4.95 0.71
C HIS A 232 -5.00 -6.15 0.28
N THR A 233 -5.27 -6.26 -1.03
CA THR A 233 -6.09 -7.36 -1.54
C THR A 233 -5.36 -8.07 -2.68
N GLY A 234 -6.04 -8.51 -3.71
CA GLY A 234 -5.42 -9.23 -4.82
C GLY A 234 -5.03 -8.32 -5.97
N TRP A 235 -5.00 -8.94 -7.13
CA TRP A 235 -4.87 -8.31 -8.43
C TRP A 235 -5.97 -8.79 -9.38
N THR A 236 -6.22 -8.05 -10.45
CA THR A 236 -7.11 -8.45 -11.53
C THR A 236 -6.71 -7.78 -12.85
N ASP A 237 -6.89 -8.46 -13.96
CA ASP A 237 -6.83 -7.91 -15.32
C ASP A 237 -8.22 -7.58 -15.87
N ASN A 238 -9.27 -7.87 -15.10
CA ASN A 238 -10.63 -7.59 -15.48
C ASN A 238 -11.00 -6.15 -15.08
N PHE A 239 -11.07 -5.27 -16.06
CA PHE A 239 -11.38 -3.86 -15.88
C PHE A 239 -12.75 -3.62 -15.23
N ASP A 240 -13.78 -4.31 -15.71
CA ASP A 240 -15.14 -4.15 -15.17
C ASP A 240 -15.24 -4.64 -13.71
N PHE A 241 -14.54 -5.72 -13.38
CA PHE A 241 -14.45 -6.20 -12.01
C PHE A 241 -13.74 -5.18 -11.10
N ALA A 242 -12.66 -4.59 -11.59
CA ALA A 242 -11.89 -3.61 -10.81
C ALA A 242 -12.73 -2.40 -10.38
N PHE A 243 -13.67 -1.97 -11.19
CA PHE A 243 -14.51 -0.79 -10.93
C PHE A 243 -15.98 -1.11 -10.62
N ALA A 244 -16.35 -2.36 -10.41
CA ALA A 244 -17.74 -2.81 -10.26
C ALA A 244 -18.52 -2.07 -9.17
N HIS A 245 -17.86 -1.65 -8.11
CA HIS A 245 -18.45 -0.93 -6.98
C HIS A 245 -17.66 0.33 -6.61
N LYS A 246 -17.07 1.01 -7.60
CA LYS A 246 -16.27 2.24 -7.40
C LYS A 246 -17.00 3.35 -6.66
N ASP A 247 -18.32 3.38 -6.76
CA ASP A 247 -19.22 4.33 -6.09
C ASP A 247 -19.47 4.00 -4.61
N LYS A 248 -18.93 2.90 -4.12
CA LYS A 248 -19.11 2.41 -2.75
C LYS A 248 -17.78 2.25 -2.06
N LEU A 249 -17.74 2.64 -0.79
CA LEU A 249 -16.63 2.31 0.07
C LEU A 249 -16.80 0.93 0.66
N CYS A 250 -15.69 0.24 0.83
CA CYS A 250 -15.67 -0.99 1.58
C CYS A 250 -16.05 -0.72 3.04
N SER A 251 -17.02 -1.48 3.53
CA SER A 251 -17.39 -1.47 4.94
C SER A 251 -16.65 -2.58 5.68
N PRO A 252 -15.96 -2.27 6.79
CA PRO A 252 -15.29 -3.29 7.60
C PRO A 252 -16.29 -4.26 8.28
N PHE A 253 -17.59 -3.93 8.28
CA PHE A 253 -18.64 -4.77 8.83
C PHE A 253 -19.33 -5.67 7.79
N ARG A 254 -18.96 -5.55 6.52
CA ARG A 254 -19.56 -6.36 5.47
C ARG A 254 -18.91 -7.73 5.48
N LYS A 255 -19.68 -8.78 5.72
CA LYS A 255 -19.21 -10.16 5.56
C LYS A 255 -18.73 -10.36 4.12
N ARG A 256 -17.58 -10.96 3.97
CA ARG A 256 -17.00 -11.33 2.69
C ARG A 256 -16.84 -12.82 2.62
N VAL A 257 -17.05 -13.33 1.43
CA VAL A 257 -16.71 -14.72 1.16
C VAL A 257 -15.18 -14.77 0.99
N PRO A 258 -14.47 -15.52 1.84
CA PRO A 258 -13.04 -15.73 1.65
C PRO A 258 -12.78 -16.32 0.28
N ASP A 259 -11.74 -15.84 -0.41
CA ASP A 259 -11.27 -16.51 -1.62
C ASP A 259 -10.61 -17.83 -1.23
N PRO A 260 -11.21 -19.00 -1.58
CA PRO A 260 -10.65 -20.28 -1.21
C PRO A 260 -9.38 -20.63 -2.00
N THR A 261 -9.08 -19.87 -3.08
CA THR A 261 -7.95 -20.13 -3.97
C THR A 261 -6.68 -19.37 -3.61
N ALA A 262 -6.76 -18.41 -2.68
CA ALA A 262 -5.60 -17.67 -2.19
C ALA A 262 -5.03 -18.32 -0.92
N PRO A 263 -4.09 -19.27 -1.03
CA PRO A 263 -3.44 -19.83 0.13
C PRO A 263 -2.71 -18.71 0.88
N TYR A 264 -2.75 -18.72 2.20
CA TYR A 264 -1.91 -17.84 3.00
C TYR A 264 -0.49 -18.39 3.05
N ASP A 265 0.51 -17.51 3.05
CA ASP A 265 1.85 -17.90 3.46
C ASP A 265 1.76 -18.63 4.81
N ALA A 266 2.59 -19.64 5.00
CA ALA A 266 2.78 -20.29 6.30
C ALA A 266 3.49 -19.32 7.25
N TYR A 267 2.72 -18.38 7.79
CA TYR A 267 3.21 -17.19 8.48
C TYR A 267 2.81 -17.26 9.94
N ASP A 268 3.76 -17.05 10.82
CA ASP A 268 3.48 -17.03 12.26
C ASP A 268 2.79 -15.73 12.66
N GLU A 269 1.47 -15.81 12.80
CA GLU A 269 0.61 -14.69 13.18
C GLU A 269 1.00 -14.06 14.53
N SER A 270 1.58 -14.84 15.44
CA SER A 270 1.92 -14.36 16.80
C SER A 270 3.11 -13.41 16.79
N ASP A 271 4.13 -13.74 16.00
CA ASP A 271 5.34 -12.94 15.89
C ASP A 271 5.05 -11.56 15.27
N ASP A 272 4.21 -11.54 14.26
CA ASP A 272 3.81 -10.30 13.60
C ASP A 272 2.95 -9.39 14.48
N THR A 273 2.01 -9.99 15.18
CA THR A 273 1.15 -9.22 16.09
C THR A 273 1.99 -8.46 17.11
N GLU A 274 3.05 -9.07 17.62
CA GLU A 274 3.94 -8.42 18.58
C GLU A 274 4.83 -7.36 17.93
N LYS A 275 5.39 -7.63 16.74
CA LYS A 275 6.20 -6.68 15.98
C LYS A 275 5.39 -5.45 15.57
N MET A 276 4.19 -5.65 15.08
CA MET A 276 3.28 -4.58 14.72
C MET A 276 2.93 -3.68 15.91
N ALA A 277 2.62 -4.28 17.04
CA ALA A 277 2.32 -3.51 18.24
C ALA A 277 3.53 -2.69 18.71
N LYS A 278 4.75 -3.16 18.43
CA LYS A 278 6.00 -2.43 18.71
C LYS A 278 6.29 -1.33 17.67
N SER A 279 5.87 -1.51 16.41
CA SER A 279 6.15 -0.57 15.30
C SER A 279 5.49 0.79 15.48
N GLY A 280 4.50 0.89 16.33
CA GLY A 280 3.79 2.14 16.58
C GLY A 280 2.55 2.37 15.71
N PHE A 281 2.22 1.45 14.82
CA PHE A 281 0.98 1.50 14.03
C PHE A 281 -0.27 1.76 14.88
N LEU A 282 -0.28 1.20 16.11
CA LEU A 282 -1.33 1.45 17.10
C LEU A 282 -0.92 2.42 18.21
N LYS A 283 0.19 3.17 18.06
CA LYS A 283 0.54 4.22 19.03
C LYS A 283 -0.58 5.26 19.04
N GLY A 284 -1.38 5.27 20.08
CA GLY A 284 -2.51 6.17 20.24
C GLY A 284 -3.89 5.52 20.13
N VAL A 285 -4.00 4.30 19.61
CA VAL A 285 -5.25 3.53 19.66
C VAL A 285 -5.39 2.98 21.08
N GLY A 286 -6.36 3.48 21.83
CA GLY A 286 -6.64 3.03 23.20
C GLY A 286 -6.00 3.86 24.33
N ARG A 287 -5.60 5.11 24.06
CA ARG A 287 -5.32 6.11 25.10
C ARG A 287 -6.51 7.01 25.37
#